data_7a15be4cc7ef4d576d90dd607a14dcb8
#
_entry.id   7a15be4cc7ef4d576d90dd607a14dcb8
#
_cell.length_a   1.000
_cell.length_b   1.000
_cell.length_c   1.000
_cell.angle_alpha   90.00
_cell.angle_beta   90.00
_cell.angle_gamma   90.00
#
_symmetry.space_group_name_H-M   'P 1'
#
loop_
_entity.id
_entity.type
_entity.pdbx_description
1 polymer ?
#
loop_
_entity_poly.entity_id
_entity_poly.type
_entity_poly.pdbx_seq_one_letter_code
_entity_poly.pdbx_strand_id
1 'polypeptide(L)'
;MFTPRWKKESRLLYKGAKKFLNYKRDLLTEEKVANIEETRDKLLEAIKAGDRDKVKEAEKLVAKACEGALPRYRRPNALEENIEVFFVAIVIALGIRAYFLQPFRIPTGSMRPTLNGIIGHKLAKEEFPAFPVKAWQAVAGGRKYIHKPLSGEEDRYILRHPTRRDPQGAPLPWIEQRQKWQFFTETTIHFEDGEVVTLKAPRSALENMGALDKEHLKHNMDGSRWWVIPNTIASGYTTSGDLVLVDKLSYNFRRPR
;
A
#
# COMPACT_ATOMS: atom_id res chain seq x y z
N MET A 1 -16.93 -29.40 -37.52
CA MET A 1 -16.95 -30.70 -36.83
C MET A 1 -16.61 -30.50 -35.35
N PHE A 2 -17.56 -30.63 -34.45
CA PHE A 2 -17.39 -30.40 -33.02
C PHE A 2 -16.61 -31.57 -32.40
N THR A 3 -15.36 -31.32 -32.00
CA THR A 3 -14.59 -32.33 -31.22
C THR A 3 -15.16 -32.41 -29.80
N PRO A 4 -15.50 -33.62 -29.28
CA PRO A 4 -16.00 -33.79 -27.95
C PRO A 4 -15.05 -33.22 -26.89
N ARG A 5 -15.60 -32.70 -25.78
CA ARG A 5 -14.82 -32.04 -24.71
C ARG A 5 -13.72 -32.93 -24.15
N TRP A 6 -14.00 -34.21 -23.91
CA TRP A 6 -13.03 -35.17 -23.43
C TRP A 6 -11.81 -35.32 -24.35
N LYS A 7 -12.01 -35.32 -25.70
CA LYS A 7 -10.89 -35.37 -26.65
C LYS A 7 -10.01 -34.10 -26.61
N LYS A 8 -10.58 -32.96 -26.26
CA LYS A 8 -9.81 -31.72 -26.08
C LYS A 8 -8.98 -31.79 -24.80
N GLU A 9 -9.55 -32.27 -23.70
CA GLU A 9 -8.89 -32.44 -22.42
C GLU A 9 -7.73 -33.44 -22.52
N SER A 10 -7.94 -34.60 -23.13
CA SER A 10 -6.89 -35.61 -23.36
C SER A 10 -5.75 -35.08 -24.23
N ARG A 11 -6.05 -34.29 -25.26
CA ARG A 11 -5.02 -33.66 -26.09
C ARG A 11 -4.22 -32.60 -25.32
N LEU A 12 -4.85 -31.89 -24.40
CA LEU A 12 -4.16 -30.96 -23.51
C LEU A 12 -3.18 -31.70 -22.59
N LEU A 13 -3.62 -32.82 -22.01
CA LEU A 13 -2.76 -33.68 -21.18
C LEU A 13 -1.57 -34.22 -21.98
N TYR A 14 -1.77 -34.71 -23.20
CA TYR A 14 -0.72 -35.14 -24.10
C TYR A 14 0.31 -34.03 -24.38
N LYS A 15 -0.16 -32.82 -24.68
CA LYS A 15 0.71 -31.66 -24.89
C LYS A 15 1.43 -31.26 -23.60
N GLY A 16 0.76 -31.36 -22.46
CA GLY A 16 1.32 -31.11 -21.13
C GLY A 16 2.46 -32.04 -20.81
N ALA A 17 2.28 -33.34 -21.01
CA ALA A 17 3.35 -34.37 -20.82
C ALA A 17 4.54 -34.14 -21.74
N LYS A 18 4.32 -33.74 -23.00
CA LYS A 18 5.40 -33.35 -23.92
C LYS A 18 6.17 -32.13 -23.43
N LYS A 19 5.46 -31.09 -22.96
CA LYS A 19 6.08 -29.91 -22.36
C LYS A 19 6.87 -30.26 -21.11
N PHE A 20 6.31 -31.07 -20.25
CA PHE A 20 6.98 -31.56 -19.03
C PHE A 20 8.32 -32.20 -19.37
N LEU A 21 8.35 -33.12 -20.32
CA LEU A 21 9.59 -33.77 -20.77
C LEU A 21 10.60 -32.73 -21.30
N ASN A 22 10.15 -31.78 -22.13
CA ASN A 22 11.04 -30.79 -22.71
C ASN A 22 11.69 -29.88 -21.64
N TYR A 23 10.96 -29.54 -20.56
CA TYR A 23 11.45 -28.64 -19.51
C TYR A 23 12.19 -29.35 -18.37
N LYS A 24 11.98 -30.68 -18.18
CA LYS A 24 12.49 -31.40 -17.03
C LYS A 24 13.39 -32.56 -17.39
N ARG A 25 13.71 -32.75 -18.68
CA ARG A 25 14.50 -33.90 -19.18
C ARG A 25 15.84 -34.05 -18.46
N ASP A 26 16.49 -32.94 -18.19
CA ASP A 26 17.80 -32.88 -17.52
C ASP A 26 17.76 -33.31 -16.03
N LEU A 27 16.57 -33.27 -15.43
CA LEU A 27 16.34 -33.68 -14.03
C LEU A 27 15.79 -35.07 -13.88
N LEU A 28 15.49 -35.75 -15.00
CA LEU A 28 14.88 -37.07 -15.03
C LEU A 28 15.92 -38.15 -15.41
N THR A 29 15.80 -39.33 -14.82
CA THR A 29 16.56 -40.47 -15.26
C THR A 29 16.03 -40.99 -16.60
N GLU A 30 16.88 -41.63 -17.43
CA GLU A 30 16.49 -42.14 -18.73
C GLU A 30 15.30 -43.10 -18.66
N GLU A 31 15.23 -43.95 -17.64
CA GLU A 31 14.11 -44.87 -17.39
C GLU A 31 12.78 -44.12 -17.19
N LYS A 32 12.80 -43.02 -16.46
CA LYS A 32 11.60 -42.18 -16.21
C LYS A 32 11.17 -41.44 -17.48
N VAL A 33 12.12 -40.97 -18.26
CA VAL A 33 11.85 -40.36 -19.56
C VAL A 33 11.17 -41.35 -20.49
N ALA A 34 11.75 -42.57 -20.62
CA ALA A 34 11.18 -43.62 -21.45
C ALA A 34 9.76 -44.04 -21.00
N ASN A 35 9.52 -44.16 -19.70
CA ASN A 35 8.19 -44.49 -19.15
C ASN A 35 7.15 -43.39 -19.46
N ILE A 36 7.52 -42.10 -19.37
CA ILE A 36 6.61 -41.01 -19.73
C ILE A 36 6.37 -40.97 -21.24
N GLU A 37 7.35 -41.23 -22.05
CA GLU A 37 7.22 -41.30 -23.50
C GLU A 37 6.29 -42.43 -23.91
N GLU A 38 6.46 -43.63 -23.36
CA GLU A 38 5.62 -44.81 -23.61
C GLU A 38 4.16 -44.59 -23.19
N THR A 39 3.93 -44.09 -21.97
CA THR A 39 2.58 -43.82 -21.48
C THR A 39 1.88 -42.69 -22.28
N ARG A 40 2.63 -41.66 -22.70
CA ARG A 40 2.14 -40.59 -23.57
C ARG A 40 1.71 -41.11 -24.94
N ASP A 41 2.49 -42.03 -25.53
CA ASP A 41 2.21 -42.59 -26.84
C ASP A 41 1.00 -43.52 -26.79
N LYS A 42 0.83 -44.32 -25.73
CA LYS A 42 -0.38 -45.10 -25.46
C LYS A 42 -1.61 -44.17 -25.36
N LEU A 43 -1.48 -43.00 -24.73
CA LEU A 43 -2.57 -42.02 -24.69
C LEU A 43 -2.93 -41.48 -26.07
N LEU A 44 -1.92 -41.26 -26.93
CA LEU A 44 -2.17 -40.78 -28.29
C LEU A 44 -2.90 -41.83 -29.13
N GLU A 45 -2.53 -43.12 -29.00
CA GLU A 45 -3.18 -44.24 -29.68
C GLU A 45 -4.65 -44.38 -29.21
N ALA A 46 -4.90 -44.30 -27.92
CA ALA A 46 -6.26 -44.36 -27.36
C ALA A 46 -7.13 -43.17 -27.86
N ILE A 47 -6.56 -41.97 -27.97
CA ILE A 47 -7.26 -40.80 -28.54
C ILE A 47 -7.60 -41.01 -30.01
N LYS A 48 -6.68 -41.62 -30.78
CA LYS A 48 -6.92 -41.94 -32.22
C LYS A 48 -8.00 -43.02 -32.38
N ALA A 49 -7.95 -44.06 -31.56
CA ALA A 49 -8.97 -45.12 -31.56
C ALA A 49 -10.34 -44.62 -31.15
N GLY A 50 -10.45 -43.54 -30.39
CA GLY A 50 -11.69 -42.95 -29.97
C GLY A 50 -12.43 -43.70 -28.86
N ASP A 51 -11.77 -44.61 -28.18
CA ASP A 51 -12.26 -45.39 -27.05
C ASP A 51 -12.11 -44.57 -25.75
N ARG A 52 -13.25 -44.14 -25.19
CA ARG A 52 -13.30 -43.27 -24.02
C ARG A 52 -12.76 -43.91 -22.76
N ASP A 53 -12.95 -45.20 -22.59
CA ASP A 53 -12.50 -45.91 -21.37
C ASP A 53 -11.00 -46.14 -21.38
N LYS A 54 -10.46 -46.54 -22.52
CA LYS A 54 -8.99 -46.64 -22.71
C LYS A 54 -8.29 -45.31 -22.58
N VAL A 55 -8.91 -44.22 -23.04
CA VAL A 55 -8.38 -42.86 -22.88
C VAL A 55 -8.31 -42.46 -21.41
N LYS A 56 -9.36 -42.71 -20.61
CA LYS A 56 -9.33 -42.44 -19.18
C LYS A 56 -8.26 -43.20 -18.42
N GLU A 57 -8.03 -44.46 -18.82
CA GLU A 57 -7.00 -45.29 -18.22
C GLU A 57 -5.58 -44.79 -18.57
N ALA A 58 -5.38 -44.46 -19.83
CA ALA A 58 -4.13 -43.90 -20.31
C ALA A 58 -3.84 -42.49 -19.69
N GLU A 59 -4.86 -41.66 -19.49
CA GLU A 59 -4.73 -40.38 -18.78
C GLU A 59 -4.21 -40.55 -17.36
N LYS A 60 -4.75 -41.52 -16.61
CA LYS A 60 -4.30 -41.83 -15.25
C LYS A 60 -2.83 -42.32 -15.25
N LEU A 61 -2.44 -43.16 -16.22
CA LEU A 61 -1.08 -43.66 -16.35
C LEU A 61 -0.09 -42.52 -16.64
N VAL A 62 -0.41 -41.62 -17.58
CA VAL A 62 0.42 -40.45 -17.90
C VAL A 62 0.55 -39.53 -16.69
N ALA A 63 -0.56 -39.22 -15.99
CA ALA A 63 -0.53 -38.39 -14.80
C ALA A 63 0.36 -39.02 -13.70
N LYS A 64 0.21 -40.33 -13.44
CA LYS A 64 1.01 -41.07 -12.45
C LYS A 64 2.50 -41.12 -12.84
N ALA A 65 2.81 -41.31 -14.12
CA ALA A 65 4.17 -41.31 -14.62
C ALA A 65 4.84 -39.93 -14.44
N CYS A 66 4.15 -38.86 -14.78
CA CYS A 66 4.65 -37.49 -14.59
C CYS A 66 4.80 -37.09 -13.11
N GLU A 67 3.81 -37.44 -12.28
CA GLU A 67 3.86 -37.17 -10.83
C GLU A 67 4.97 -37.95 -10.12
N GLY A 68 5.18 -39.22 -10.50
CA GLY A 68 6.23 -40.07 -9.93
C GLY A 68 7.63 -39.82 -10.48
N ALA A 69 7.75 -39.05 -11.56
CA ALA A 69 9.04 -38.77 -12.19
C ALA A 69 9.96 -37.89 -11.34
N LEU A 70 9.39 -36.93 -10.62
CA LEU A 70 10.13 -36.01 -9.74
C LEU A 70 9.96 -36.46 -8.27
N PRO A 71 11.00 -36.98 -7.60
CA PRO A 71 10.88 -37.54 -6.25
C PRO A 71 10.52 -36.52 -5.16
N ARG A 72 10.52 -35.20 -5.48
CA ARG A 72 10.15 -34.13 -4.56
C ARG A 72 8.94 -33.35 -5.04
N TYR A 73 8.22 -33.82 -6.06
CA TYR A 73 7.01 -33.14 -6.50
C TYR A 73 5.90 -33.37 -5.47
N ARG A 74 5.69 -32.36 -4.62
CA ARG A 74 4.54 -32.27 -3.73
C ARG A 74 3.57 -31.29 -4.36
N ARG A 75 2.31 -31.68 -4.49
CA ARG A 75 1.28 -30.72 -4.89
C ARG A 75 1.26 -29.59 -3.87
N PRO A 76 1.36 -28.32 -4.30
CA PRO A 76 1.31 -27.21 -3.36
C PRO A 76 -0.02 -27.26 -2.58
N ASN A 77 0.05 -26.98 -1.29
CA ASN A 77 -1.13 -26.80 -0.48
C ASN A 77 -1.87 -25.53 -0.93
N ALA A 78 -3.20 -25.48 -0.70
CA ALA A 78 -3.99 -24.28 -1.01
C ALA A 78 -3.40 -22.99 -0.39
N LEU A 79 -2.72 -23.11 0.76
CA LEU A 79 -1.99 -22.00 1.36
C LEU A 79 -0.76 -21.58 0.55
N GLU A 80 0.02 -22.56 0.06
CA GLU A 80 1.21 -22.28 -0.76
C GLU A 80 0.83 -21.64 -2.09
N GLU A 81 -0.24 -22.13 -2.72
CA GLU A 81 -0.78 -21.56 -3.97
C GLU A 81 -1.29 -20.10 -3.75
N ASN A 82 -2.02 -19.86 -2.66
CA ASN A 82 -2.47 -18.51 -2.32
C ASN A 82 -1.32 -17.55 -2.02
N ILE A 83 -0.26 -18.03 -1.35
CA ILE A 83 0.94 -17.21 -1.08
C ILE A 83 1.65 -16.86 -2.38
N GLU A 84 1.80 -17.82 -3.30
CA GLU A 84 2.41 -17.57 -4.62
C GLU A 84 1.63 -16.52 -5.41
N VAL A 85 0.29 -16.68 -5.52
CA VAL A 85 -0.59 -15.72 -6.19
C VAL A 85 -0.50 -14.35 -5.55
N PHE A 86 -0.49 -14.27 -4.21
CA PHE A 86 -0.37 -13.01 -3.47
C PHE A 86 0.98 -12.33 -3.74
N PHE A 87 2.05 -13.10 -3.76
CA PHE A 87 3.39 -12.58 -4.04
C PHE A 87 3.50 -12.01 -5.46
N VAL A 88 2.98 -12.74 -6.45
CA VAL A 88 2.92 -12.29 -7.84
C VAL A 88 2.09 -11.00 -7.96
N ALA A 89 0.94 -10.95 -7.30
CA ALA A 89 0.09 -9.75 -7.29
C ALA A 89 0.81 -8.53 -6.70
N ILE A 90 1.56 -8.71 -5.59
CA ILE A 90 2.38 -7.64 -4.99
C ILE A 90 3.46 -7.16 -5.97
N VAL A 91 4.20 -8.08 -6.60
CA VAL A 91 5.26 -7.71 -7.54
C VAL A 91 4.71 -6.91 -8.71
N ILE A 92 3.57 -7.36 -9.27
CA ILE A 92 2.89 -6.65 -10.36
C ILE A 92 2.42 -5.26 -9.89
N ALA A 93 1.79 -5.16 -8.72
CA ALA A 93 1.31 -3.89 -8.17
C ALA A 93 2.46 -2.90 -7.91
N LEU A 94 3.58 -3.38 -7.36
CA LEU A 94 4.79 -2.58 -7.16
C LEU A 94 5.41 -2.13 -8.50
N GLY A 95 5.42 -3.01 -9.49
CA GLY A 95 5.87 -2.69 -10.84
C GLY A 95 5.02 -1.59 -11.50
N ILE A 96 3.70 -1.73 -11.43
CA ILE A 96 2.77 -0.71 -11.92
C ILE A 96 3.01 0.63 -11.21
N ARG A 97 3.13 0.60 -9.88
CA ARG A 97 3.40 1.80 -9.08
C ARG A 97 4.75 2.44 -9.42
N ALA A 98 5.78 1.64 -9.65
CA ALA A 98 7.12 2.14 -9.94
C ALA A 98 7.21 2.81 -11.32
N TYR A 99 6.60 2.20 -12.34
CA TYR A 99 6.82 2.58 -13.73
C TYR A 99 5.66 3.29 -14.43
N PHE A 100 4.43 3.03 -13.99
CA PHE A 100 3.23 3.51 -14.69
C PHE A 100 2.49 4.61 -13.93
N LEU A 101 1.97 4.31 -12.76
CA LEU A 101 1.04 5.16 -12.04
C LEU A 101 1.42 5.26 -10.57
N GLN A 102 1.63 6.48 -10.09
CA GLN A 102 1.95 6.69 -8.68
C GLN A 102 0.87 7.55 -8.02
N PRO A 103 0.16 7.01 -7.02
CA PRO A 103 -0.78 7.80 -6.25
C PRO A 103 -0.04 8.73 -5.27
N PHE A 104 -0.42 10.00 -5.25
CA PHE A 104 0.02 11.00 -4.29
C PHE A 104 -1.19 11.59 -3.59
N ARG A 105 -1.03 11.96 -2.32
CA ARG A 105 -2.02 12.71 -1.58
C ARG A 105 -1.50 14.13 -1.37
N ILE A 106 -2.36 15.10 -1.62
CA ILE A 106 -2.02 16.52 -1.45
C ILE A 106 -2.03 16.85 0.06
N PRO A 107 -0.90 17.18 0.68
CA PRO A 107 -0.85 17.43 2.12
C PRO A 107 -1.28 18.85 2.50
N THR A 108 -1.11 19.83 1.61
CA THR A 108 -1.29 21.26 1.92
C THR A 108 -2.28 21.93 0.97
N GLY A 109 -2.84 23.06 1.40
CA GLY A 109 -3.81 23.82 0.60
C GLY A 109 -3.21 24.77 -0.43
N SER A 110 -1.91 24.70 -0.71
CA SER A 110 -1.23 25.63 -1.64
C SER A 110 -1.71 25.53 -3.09
N MET A 111 -2.36 24.43 -3.45
CA MET A 111 -2.91 24.21 -4.80
C MET A 111 -4.42 24.48 -4.91
N ARG A 112 -5.02 25.12 -3.90
CA ARG A 112 -6.43 25.56 -3.98
C ARG A 112 -6.60 26.65 -5.03
N PRO A 113 -7.77 26.73 -5.68
CA PRO A 113 -8.97 25.90 -5.49
C PRO A 113 -8.96 24.57 -6.25
N THR A 114 -7.97 24.30 -7.09
CA THR A 114 -7.94 23.13 -7.99
C THR A 114 -7.80 21.80 -7.23
N LEU A 115 -6.93 21.77 -6.20
CA LEU A 115 -6.69 20.59 -5.38
C LEU A 115 -6.75 20.97 -3.90
N ASN A 116 -7.48 20.18 -3.14
CA ASN A 116 -7.61 20.37 -1.71
C ASN A 116 -6.56 19.54 -0.95
N GLY A 117 -5.85 20.21 -0.04
CA GLY A 117 -4.98 19.55 0.91
C GLY A 117 -5.75 18.93 2.07
N ILE A 118 -5.01 18.37 3.02
CA ILE A 118 -5.55 17.91 4.30
C ILE A 118 -6.04 19.13 5.07
N ILE A 119 -7.33 19.15 5.42
CA ILE A 119 -7.97 20.23 6.16
C ILE A 119 -8.25 19.77 7.59
N GLY A 120 -7.92 20.61 8.57
CA GLY A 120 -8.29 20.43 9.96
C GLY A 120 -9.62 21.12 10.28
N HIS A 121 -10.44 20.46 11.08
CA HIS A 121 -11.68 20.97 11.62
C HIS A 121 -11.64 20.92 13.13
N LYS A 122 -11.85 22.05 13.79
CA LYS A 122 -11.91 22.14 15.26
C LYS A 122 -13.19 21.43 15.75
N LEU A 123 -13.05 20.59 16.76
CA LEU A 123 -14.16 19.89 17.39
C LEU A 123 -13.80 19.61 18.86
N ALA A 124 -14.74 19.82 19.76
CA ALA A 124 -14.55 19.49 21.16
C ALA A 124 -14.50 17.96 21.34
N LYS A 125 -13.81 17.47 22.38
CA LYS A 125 -13.68 16.04 22.64
C LYS A 125 -15.02 15.35 22.87
N GLU A 126 -15.94 16.07 23.51
CA GLU A 126 -17.30 15.62 23.86
C GLU A 126 -18.16 15.36 22.62
N GLU A 127 -17.85 16.05 21.53
CA GLU A 127 -18.57 15.94 20.23
C GLU A 127 -18.01 14.80 19.35
N PHE A 128 -16.99 14.07 19.82
CA PHE A 128 -16.43 12.99 19.05
C PHE A 128 -17.43 11.83 18.95
N PRO A 129 -17.70 11.31 17.76
CA PRO A 129 -18.60 10.20 17.58
C PRO A 129 -18.07 8.92 18.24
N ALA A 130 -18.97 7.99 18.55
CA ALA A 130 -18.61 6.67 19.09
C ALA A 130 -17.70 5.88 18.13
N PHE A 131 -16.98 4.90 18.69
CA PHE A 131 -15.96 4.13 17.96
C PHE A 131 -16.43 3.58 16.61
N PRO A 132 -17.61 2.92 16.46
CA PRO A 132 -18.02 2.38 15.18
C PRO A 132 -18.20 3.45 14.11
N VAL A 133 -18.72 4.63 14.49
CA VAL A 133 -18.90 5.77 13.58
C VAL A 133 -17.55 6.37 13.21
N LYS A 134 -16.61 6.50 14.15
CA LYS A 134 -15.23 6.93 13.86
C LYS A 134 -14.56 6.01 12.86
N ALA A 135 -14.66 4.70 13.06
CA ALA A 135 -14.07 3.70 12.16
C ALA A 135 -14.66 3.81 10.75
N TRP A 136 -15.98 3.92 10.64
CA TRP A 136 -16.64 4.13 9.35
C TRP A 136 -16.22 5.42 8.67
N GLN A 137 -16.19 6.54 9.38
CA GLN A 137 -15.77 7.83 8.85
C GLN A 137 -14.27 7.86 8.48
N ALA A 138 -13.44 7.09 9.15
CA ALA A 138 -12.04 6.94 8.78
C ALA A 138 -11.88 6.19 7.43
N VAL A 139 -12.66 5.14 7.22
CA VAL A 139 -12.58 4.31 6.00
C VAL A 139 -13.31 4.97 4.83
N ALA A 140 -14.55 5.40 5.03
CA ALA A 140 -15.39 5.93 3.96
C ALA A 140 -15.12 7.42 3.65
N GLY A 141 -14.80 8.23 4.69
CA GLY A 141 -14.63 9.69 4.57
C GLY A 141 -13.19 10.17 4.75
N GLY A 142 -12.23 9.28 5.00
CA GLY A 142 -10.83 9.65 5.26
C GLY A 142 -10.66 10.60 6.46
N ARG A 143 -11.63 10.61 7.40
CA ARG A 143 -11.59 11.46 8.59
C ARG A 143 -10.70 10.83 9.65
N LYS A 144 -9.81 11.62 10.22
CA LYS A 144 -8.94 11.20 11.31
C LYS A 144 -9.13 12.13 12.50
N TYR A 145 -9.62 11.59 13.60
CA TYR A 145 -9.82 12.32 14.84
C TYR A 145 -8.52 12.44 15.62
N ILE A 146 -8.22 13.64 16.08
CA ILE A 146 -7.02 13.98 16.83
C ILE A 146 -7.47 14.73 18.10
N HIS A 147 -7.06 14.22 19.24
CA HIS A 147 -7.18 14.92 20.51
C HIS A 147 -5.90 14.68 21.29
N LYS A 148 -5.15 15.74 21.50
CA LYS A 148 -3.89 15.68 22.24
C LYS A 148 -3.91 16.74 23.33
N PRO A 149 -4.26 16.36 24.57
CA PRO A 149 -4.10 17.23 25.72
C PRO A 149 -2.61 17.43 26.02
N LEU A 150 -2.25 18.57 26.54
CA LEU A 150 -0.95 18.80 27.17
C LEU A 150 -1.01 18.39 28.64
N SER A 151 0.08 17.84 29.14
CA SER A 151 0.21 17.51 30.56
C SER A 151 0.57 18.81 31.32
N GLY A 152 -0.24 19.20 32.30
CA GLY A 152 -0.03 20.38 33.15
C GLY A 152 -1.09 21.47 32.97
N GLU A 153 -1.25 22.31 33.99
CA GLU A 153 -2.24 23.40 34.05
C GLU A 153 -1.67 24.75 33.58
N GLU A 154 -0.34 24.83 33.31
CA GLU A 154 0.33 26.05 32.94
C GLU A 154 0.48 26.21 31.42
N ASP A 155 0.45 27.48 30.96
CA ASP A 155 0.75 27.82 29.58
C ASP A 155 2.16 27.38 29.22
N ARG A 156 2.29 26.62 28.11
CA ARG A 156 3.58 26.14 27.65
C ARG A 156 4.06 26.88 26.40
N TYR A 157 5.36 27.09 26.34
CA TYR A 157 6.00 27.82 25.26
C TYR A 157 6.68 26.85 24.30
N ILE A 158 6.56 27.17 23.00
CA ILE A 158 7.28 26.43 21.97
C ILE A 158 8.73 26.92 21.97
N LEU A 159 9.68 25.96 21.95
CA LEU A 159 11.10 26.25 21.88
C LEU A 159 11.43 27.00 20.57
N ARG A 160 12.36 27.93 20.66
CA ARG A 160 12.87 28.67 19.50
C ARG A 160 13.72 27.77 18.61
N HIS A 161 13.52 27.89 17.30
CA HIS A 161 14.35 27.15 16.37
C HIS A 161 15.81 27.65 16.43
N PRO A 162 16.81 26.77 16.57
CA PRO A 162 18.19 27.18 16.79
C PRO A 162 18.76 28.02 15.63
N THR A 163 18.37 27.74 14.42
CA THR A 163 18.96 28.35 13.20
C THR A 163 17.99 29.12 12.33
N ARG A 164 16.66 28.82 12.37
CA ARG A 164 15.69 29.50 11.50
C ARG A 164 15.21 30.79 12.14
N ARG A 165 15.24 31.86 11.34
CA ARG A 165 14.77 33.18 11.70
C ARG A 165 13.77 33.68 10.64
N ASP A 166 12.90 34.60 11.02
CA ASP A 166 12.04 35.29 10.09
C ASP A 166 12.83 36.37 9.29
N PRO A 167 12.24 37.02 8.26
CA PRO A 167 12.89 38.10 7.50
C PRO A 167 13.30 39.32 8.35
N GLN A 168 12.70 39.50 9.52
CA GLN A 168 13.01 40.54 10.49
C GLN A 168 14.10 40.12 11.51
N GLY A 169 14.62 38.89 11.41
CA GLY A 169 15.66 38.34 12.27
C GLY A 169 15.16 37.70 13.58
N ALA A 170 13.85 37.69 13.84
CA ALA A 170 13.31 37.05 15.03
C ALA A 170 13.31 35.52 14.91
N PRO A 171 13.60 34.77 16.00
CA PRO A 171 13.63 33.33 15.97
C PRO A 171 12.23 32.75 15.73
N LEU A 172 12.14 31.81 14.80
CA LEU A 172 10.89 31.08 14.52
C LEU A 172 10.62 29.96 15.56
N PRO A 173 9.37 29.61 15.81
CA PRO A 173 9.04 28.49 16.67
C PRO A 173 9.58 27.17 16.06
N TRP A 174 10.10 26.29 16.91
CA TRP A 174 10.64 25.00 16.47
C TRP A 174 9.52 24.01 16.22
N ILE A 175 8.96 24.10 15.05
CA ILE A 175 7.93 23.20 14.52
C ILE A 175 8.49 22.58 13.25
N GLU A 176 8.65 21.28 13.28
CA GLU A 176 9.12 20.51 12.13
C GLU A 176 7.98 19.75 11.47
N GLN A 177 7.90 19.83 10.16
CA GLN A 177 6.96 19.02 9.39
C GLN A 177 7.75 18.03 8.53
N ARG A 178 7.48 16.76 8.71
CA ARG A 178 8.07 15.68 7.91
C ARG A 178 6.99 14.90 7.18
N GLN A 179 7.23 14.61 5.92
CA GLN A 179 6.41 13.69 5.16
C GLN A 179 6.98 12.28 5.32
N LYS A 180 6.20 11.41 5.99
CA LYS A 180 6.51 10.00 6.15
C LYS A 180 5.73 9.21 5.12
N TRP A 181 6.44 8.52 4.23
CA TRP A 181 5.82 7.89 3.08
C TRP A 181 5.03 8.92 2.25
N GLN A 182 4.51 8.55 1.12
CA GLN A 182 3.81 9.50 0.23
C GLN A 182 2.43 9.95 0.74
N PHE A 183 1.96 9.39 1.86
CA PHE A 183 0.58 9.56 2.34
C PHE A 183 0.46 10.15 3.74
N PHE A 184 1.53 10.19 4.51
CA PHE A 184 1.48 10.61 5.92
C PHE A 184 2.35 11.83 6.15
N THR A 185 1.76 12.86 6.76
CA THR A 185 2.49 14.05 7.21
C THR A 185 2.45 14.08 8.71
N GLU A 186 3.61 14.26 9.33
CA GLU A 186 3.77 14.41 10.78
C GLU A 186 4.31 15.80 11.06
N THR A 187 3.74 16.45 12.09
CA THR A 187 4.24 17.72 12.62
C THR A 187 4.73 17.48 14.03
N THR A 188 5.98 17.84 14.29
CA THR A 188 6.64 17.73 15.57
C THR A 188 6.82 19.12 16.15
N ILE A 189 6.39 19.33 17.39
CA ILE A 189 6.48 20.58 18.13
C ILE A 189 7.41 20.35 19.31
N HIS A 190 8.42 21.20 19.45
CA HIS A 190 9.38 21.17 20.56
C HIS A 190 9.02 22.25 21.56
N PHE A 191 8.88 21.87 22.82
CA PHE A 191 8.57 22.77 23.92
C PHE A 191 9.80 23.14 24.71
N GLU A 192 9.75 24.30 25.41
CA GLU A 192 10.88 24.80 26.22
C GLU A 192 11.16 23.92 27.45
N ASP A 193 10.17 23.19 27.95
CA ASP A 193 10.30 22.23 29.05
C ASP A 193 10.98 20.89 28.60
N GLY A 194 11.35 20.78 27.33
CA GLY A 194 12.00 19.60 26.76
C GLY A 194 11.00 18.54 26.26
N GLU A 195 9.69 18.74 26.42
CA GLU A 195 8.70 17.82 25.84
C GLU A 195 8.69 17.98 24.32
N VAL A 196 8.56 16.85 23.61
CA VAL A 196 8.45 16.81 22.15
C VAL A 196 7.15 16.10 21.77
N VAL A 197 6.25 16.81 21.11
CA VAL A 197 4.96 16.26 20.72
C VAL A 197 4.88 16.11 19.21
N THR A 198 4.61 14.89 18.76
CA THR A 198 4.43 14.56 17.33
C THR A 198 2.96 14.28 17.02
N LEU A 199 2.40 15.02 16.09
CA LEU A 199 1.02 14.89 15.61
C LEU A 199 1.01 14.45 14.15
N LYS A 200 0.16 13.46 13.82
CA LYS A 200 0.03 12.92 12.46
C LYS A 200 -0.94 13.77 11.63
N ALA A 201 -0.58 15.04 11.45
CA ALA A 201 -1.29 16.00 10.63
C ALA A 201 -0.33 17.07 10.11
N PRO A 202 -0.60 17.71 8.96
CA PRO A 202 0.18 18.84 8.49
C PRO A 202 -0.08 20.07 9.38
N ARG A 203 0.92 20.96 9.46
CA ARG A 203 0.86 22.17 10.26
C ARG A 203 -0.39 23.01 9.95
N SER A 204 -0.74 23.21 8.68
CA SER A 204 -1.93 23.95 8.27
C SER A 204 -3.25 23.39 8.82
N ALA A 205 -3.35 22.05 8.94
CA ALA A 205 -4.52 21.42 9.54
C ALA A 205 -4.57 21.62 11.06
N LEU A 206 -3.41 21.64 11.73
CA LEU A 206 -3.32 21.94 13.16
C LEU A 206 -3.68 23.41 13.45
N GLU A 207 -3.23 24.33 12.62
CA GLU A 207 -3.62 25.76 12.70
C GLU A 207 -5.14 25.92 12.62
N ASN A 208 -5.79 25.23 11.68
CA ASN A 208 -7.25 25.25 11.56
C ASN A 208 -7.97 24.59 12.76
N MET A 209 -7.32 23.72 13.51
CA MET A 209 -7.86 23.16 14.75
C MET A 209 -7.64 24.05 15.98
N GLY A 210 -7.00 25.20 15.79
CA GLY A 210 -6.69 26.15 16.87
C GLY A 210 -5.41 25.82 17.63
N ALA A 211 -4.61 24.86 17.19
CA ALA A 211 -3.37 24.47 17.86
C ALA A 211 -2.27 25.54 17.77
N LEU A 212 -2.28 26.31 16.72
CA LEU A 212 -1.24 27.29 16.39
C LEU A 212 -1.90 28.63 15.96
N ASP A 213 -3.03 28.97 16.58
CA ASP A 213 -3.81 30.15 16.22
C ASP A 213 -3.04 31.44 16.56
N LYS A 214 -3.21 32.45 15.72
CA LYS A 214 -2.58 33.77 15.90
C LYS A 214 -3.02 34.46 17.20
N GLU A 215 -4.19 34.11 17.74
CA GLU A 215 -4.71 34.65 19.01
C GLU A 215 -3.87 34.22 20.21
N HIS A 216 -3.11 33.12 20.11
CA HIS A 216 -2.21 32.62 21.14
C HIS A 216 -0.78 33.20 21.03
N LEU A 217 -0.57 34.14 20.12
CA LEU A 217 0.70 34.80 19.91
C LEU A 217 0.84 35.90 20.96
N LYS A 218 1.57 35.67 22.04
CA LYS A 218 1.93 36.71 22.99
C LYS A 218 3.23 37.39 22.58
N HIS A 219 3.23 38.74 22.59
CA HIS A 219 4.42 39.55 22.47
C HIS A 219 5.04 39.69 23.86
N ASN A 220 6.30 39.36 24.02
CA ASN A 220 7.06 39.72 25.21
C ASN A 220 7.45 41.22 25.17
N MET A 221 7.81 41.78 26.32
CA MET A 221 8.22 43.20 26.43
C MET A 221 9.42 43.57 25.57
N ASP A 222 10.24 42.61 25.18
CA ASP A 222 11.39 42.76 24.28
C ASP A 222 11.07 42.57 22.78
N GLY A 223 9.79 42.49 22.41
CA GLY A 223 9.34 42.36 21.02
C GLY A 223 9.49 40.92 20.44
N SER A 224 9.97 39.96 21.23
CA SER A 224 10.03 38.57 20.77
C SER A 224 8.63 37.94 20.78
N ARG A 225 8.27 37.30 19.67
CA ARG A 225 6.98 36.60 19.54
C ARG A 225 7.13 35.20 20.11
N TRP A 226 6.28 34.88 21.09
CA TRP A 226 6.21 33.54 21.67
C TRP A 226 4.90 32.87 21.29
N TRP A 227 4.98 31.60 20.94
CA TRP A 227 3.80 30.80 20.70
C TRP A 227 3.38 30.16 22.02
N VAL A 228 2.23 30.55 22.53
CA VAL A 228 1.60 29.93 23.70
C VAL A 228 0.53 28.97 23.20
N ILE A 229 0.55 27.74 23.65
CA ILE A 229 -0.46 26.75 23.30
C ILE A 229 -1.36 26.53 24.52
N PRO A 230 -2.70 26.53 24.34
CA PRO A 230 -3.64 26.19 25.39
C PRO A 230 -3.44 24.72 25.83
N ASN A 231 -4.03 24.33 26.99
CA ASN A 231 -3.93 23.00 27.59
C ASN A 231 -4.23 21.82 26.63
N THR A 232 -4.81 22.10 25.49
CA THR A 232 -5.03 21.10 24.42
C THR A 232 -4.32 21.57 23.15
N ILE A 233 -3.32 20.80 22.70
CA ILE A 233 -2.54 21.12 21.48
C ILE A 233 -3.44 21.10 20.25
N ALA A 234 -4.27 20.07 20.12
CA ALA A 234 -5.21 19.95 19.00
C ALA A 234 -6.41 19.11 19.42
N SER A 235 -7.60 19.59 19.11
CA SER A 235 -8.84 18.84 19.24
C SER A 235 -9.70 19.03 17.99
N GLY A 236 -10.00 17.91 17.32
CA GLY A 236 -10.79 17.96 16.11
C GLY A 236 -10.56 16.75 15.21
N TYR A 237 -10.82 16.93 13.93
CA TYR A 237 -10.55 15.90 12.93
C TYR A 237 -9.91 16.51 11.68
N THR A 238 -9.13 15.70 10.98
CA THR A 238 -8.61 16.03 9.65
C THR A 238 -9.42 15.28 8.59
N THR A 239 -9.69 15.96 7.47
CA THR A 239 -10.16 15.31 6.24
C THR A 239 -8.96 14.96 5.38
N SER A 240 -9.05 13.84 4.64
CA SER A 240 -8.00 13.47 3.69
C SER A 240 -7.93 14.51 2.56
N GLY A 241 -6.71 14.90 2.18
CA GLY A 241 -6.52 15.67 0.96
C GLY A 241 -6.83 14.87 -0.30
N ASP A 242 -6.97 15.57 -1.42
CA ASP A 242 -7.24 14.98 -2.73
C ASP A 242 -6.16 13.96 -3.11
N LEU A 243 -6.60 12.87 -3.73
CA LEU A 243 -5.72 11.83 -4.27
C LEU A 243 -5.45 12.15 -5.74
N VAL A 244 -4.19 12.34 -6.07
CA VAL A 244 -3.74 12.58 -7.46
C VAL A 244 -3.00 11.35 -7.94
N LEU A 245 -3.38 10.87 -9.12
CA LEU A 245 -2.70 9.77 -9.78
C LEU A 245 -1.77 10.35 -10.84
N VAL A 246 -0.47 10.22 -10.62
CA VAL A 246 0.55 10.72 -11.55
C VAL A 246 0.86 9.65 -12.58
N ASP A 247 0.65 9.98 -13.85
CA ASP A 247 1.04 9.16 -14.99
C ASP A 247 2.53 9.33 -15.28
N LYS A 248 3.31 8.34 -14.88
CA LYS A 248 4.76 8.29 -15.13
C LYS A 248 5.10 7.84 -16.55
N LEU A 249 4.20 7.07 -17.18
CA LEU A 249 4.44 6.55 -18.52
C LEU A 249 4.58 7.67 -19.53
N SER A 250 3.63 8.61 -19.53
CA SER A 250 3.68 9.78 -20.42
C SER A 250 4.92 10.62 -20.18
N TYR A 251 5.38 10.74 -18.92
CA TYR A 251 6.56 11.52 -18.57
C TYR A 251 7.87 10.87 -19.03
N ASN A 252 7.95 9.55 -18.98
CA ASN A 252 9.14 8.80 -19.37
C ASN A 252 9.30 8.70 -20.90
N PHE A 253 8.20 8.73 -21.67
CA PHE A 253 8.21 8.51 -23.11
C PHE A 253 7.89 9.75 -23.94
N ARG A 254 7.48 10.85 -23.34
CA ARG A 254 7.22 12.13 -24.02
C ARG A 254 8.05 13.24 -23.40
N ARG A 255 8.64 14.10 -24.26
CA ARG A 255 9.27 15.32 -23.76
C ARG A 255 8.20 16.20 -23.10
N PRO A 256 8.46 16.79 -21.91
CA PRO A 256 7.57 17.76 -21.33
C PRO A 256 7.36 18.93 -22.29
N ARG A 257 6.11 19.32 -22.49
CA ARG A 257 5.73 20.47 -23.30
C ARG A 257 5.79 21.72 -22.45
#